data_e9d467e45e552d17542d1526dc3ceb9c
#
_entry.id   e9d467e45e552d17542d1526dc3ceb9c
#
_cell.length_a   1.000
_cell.length_b   1.000
_cell.length_c   1.000
_cell.angle_alpha   90.00
_cell.angle_beta   90.00
_cell.angle_gamma   90.00
#
_symmetry.space_group_name_H-M   'P 1'
#
loop_
_entity.id
_entity.type
_entity.pdbx_description
1 polymer ?
#
loop_
_entity_poly.entity_id
_entity_poly.type
_entity_poly.pdbx_seq_one_letter_code
_entity_poly.pdbx_strand_id
1 'polypeptide(L)'
;MRMAHAISGATVALVLGLLFVAVPARAGGPTVTPAAPVSPVTPVTPVTPVLTGISAAHAASARVDLVRFHFQPAAPAEVTVQYVPASELLQDGSGLPVAVRGRSFVKVVFRNAAAHDEEGRATAPRNLFPVRATTNVVQVRSGGDFEGVVTYFIGLRQPAPGPQVQPTAQHTGTSVIVAIPTR
;
A
#
# COMPACT_ATOMS: atom_id res chain seq x y z
N MET A 1 -30.01 37.69 -33.11
CA MET A 1 -29.18 38.66 -33.82
C MET A 1 -27.95 37.97 -34.36
N ARG A 2 -27.85 37.94 -35.67
CA ARG A 2 -26.85 37.27 -36.53
C ARG A 2 -25.49 37.89 -36.34
N MET A 3 -24.38 37.11 -36.46
CA MET A 3 -23.36 37.37 -37.48
C MET A 3 -22.34 36.26 -37.53
N ALA A 4 -22.34 35.58 -38.66
CA ALA A 4 -21.31 34.70 -39.15
C ALA A 4 -20.19 35.51 -39.80
N HIS A 5 -18.93 35.09 -39.67
CA HIS A 5 -17.87 35.53 -40.60
C HIS A 5 -17.07 34.31 -40.99
N ALA A 6 -17.25 33.90 -42.23
CA ALA A 6 -16.36 33.03 -42.96
C ALA A 6 -15.25 33.88 -43.60
N ILE A 7 -14.02 33.45 -43.56
CA ILE A 7 -12.95 33.92 -44.44
C ILE A 7 -12.22 32.72 -45.07
N SER A 8 -12.27 32.78 -46.37
CA SER A 8 -11.76 31.87 -47.40
C SER A 8 -10.26 32.12 -47.68
N GLY A 9 -9.56 31.07 -48.06
CA GLY A 9 -8.64 31.11 -49.19
C GLY A 9 -7.18 31.47 -48.94
N ALA A 10 -6.27 30.51 -49.24
CA ALA A 10 -5.30 30.66 -50.32
C ALA A 10 -4.35 29.44 -50.37
N THR A 11 -4.50 28.70 -51.42
CA THR A 11 -3.57 27.66 -51.85
C THR A 11 -2.35 28.36 -52.50
N VAL A 12 -1.13 28.12 -52.02
CA VAL A 12 0.10 28.44 -52.77
C VAL A 12 0.86 27.15 -52.97
N ALA A 13 0.86 26.70 -54.19
CA ALA A 13 1.74 25.65 -54.69
C ALA A 13 3.11 26.23 -54.99
N LEU A 14 4.16 25.81 -54.34
CA LEU A 14 5.52 26.11 -54.68
C LEU A 14 6.21 24.82 -55.16
N VAL A 15 6.43 24.76 -56.48
CA VAL A 15 7.27 23.76 -57.14
C VAL A 15 8.72 24.19 -56.98
N LEU A 16 9.56 23.40 -56.33
CA LEU A 16 11.00 23.65 -56.30
C LEU A 16 11.76 22.38 -56.67
N GLY A 17 12.63 22.53 -57.66
CA GLY A 17 13.29 21.50 -58.42
C GLY A 17 14.26 20.60 -57.63
N LEU A 18 14.34 19.37 -58.08
CA LEU A 18 15.38 18.39 -57.69
C LEU A 18 16.74 18.81 -58.20
N LEU A 19 17.66 19.11 -57.28
CA LEU A 19 19.11 19.05 -57.59
C LEU A 19 19.64 17.73 -57.00
N PHE A 20 19.97 16.78 -57.88
CA PHE A 20 20.71 15.57 -57.50
C PHE A 20 22.19 15.91 -57.31
N VAL A 21 22.64 15.95 -56.06
CA VAL A 21 24.09 15.95 -55.77
C VAL A 21 24.45 14.51 -55.46
N ALA A 22 25.27 13.90 -56.34
CA ALA A 22 25.84 12.58 -56.10
C ALA A 22 26.89 12.66 -54.98
N VAL A 23 26.60 12.07 -53.83
CA VAL A 23 27.56 11.89 -52.74
C VAL A 23 28.23 10.52 -52.92
N PRO A 24 29.60 10.44 -52.93
CA PRO A 24 30.29 9.17 -53.03
C PRO A 24 30.03 8.31 -51.78
N ALA A 25 29.68 7.05 -52.02
CA ALA A 25 29.48 6.05 -50.97
C ALA A 25 30.79 5.80 -50.21
N ARG A 26 30.84 6.25 -48.96
CA ARG A 26 31.90 5.85 -48.02
C ARG A 26 31.45 4.55 -47.37
N ALA A 27 32.03 3.43 -47.83
CA ALA A 27 31.88 2.13 -47.20
C ALA A 27 32.60 2.15 -45.84
N GLY A 28 31.85 2.21 -44.77
CA GLY A 28 32.32 2.16 -43.38
C GLY A 28 31.10 2.04 -42.51
N GLY A 29 30.33 0.97 -42.65
CA GLY A 29 29.24 0.67 -41.73
C GLY A 29 29.80 0.32 -40.35
N PRO A 30 29.19 0.83 -39.25
CA PRO A 30 29.54 0.36 -37.91
C PRO A 30 29.25 -1.14 -37.81
N THR A 31 30.27 -1.90 -37.43
CA THR A 31 30.13 -3.33 -37.11
C THR A 31 29.17 -3.42 -35.89
N VAL A 32 27.93 -3.81 -36.13
CA VAL A 32 26.98 -4.09 -35.06
C VAL A 32 27.43 -5.38 -34.40
N THR A 33 28.07 -5.27 -33.23
CA THR A 33 28.34 -6.42 -32.38
C THR A 33 27.00 -7.04 -31.97
N PRO A 34 26.76 -8.34 -32.24
CA PRO A 34 25.52 -8.97 -31.80
C PRO A 34 25.43 -8.87 -30.28
N ALA A 35 24.31 -8.32 -29.79
CA ALA A 35 24.02 -8.29 -28.35
C ALA A 35 24.02 -9.73 -27.84
N ALA A 36 24.72 -9.96 -26.72
CA ALA A 36 24.72 -11.26 -26.07
C ALA A 36 23.26 -11.68 -25.73
N PRO A 37 22.93 -12.97 -25.88
CA PRO A 37 21.58 -13.45 -25.57
C PRO A 37 21.26 -13.12 -24.13
N VAL A 38 20.21 -12.31 -23.90
CA VAL A 38 19.64 -12.05 -22.57
C VAL A 38 19.05 -13.36 -22.07
N SER A 39 19.58 -13.88 -20.97
CA SER A 39 19.02 -15.05 -20.31
C SER A 39 17.56 -14.79 -19.97
N PRO A 40 16.66 -15.77 -20.22
CA PRO A 40 15.26 -15.62 -19.88
C PRO A 40 15.12 -15.37 -18.38
N VAL A 41 14.51 -14.23 -18.01
CA VAL A 41 14.14 -13.95 -16.63
C VAL A 41 13.00 -14.89 -16.29
N THR A 42 13.24 -15.83 -15.39
CA THR A 42 12.20 -16.73 -14.89
C THR A 42 11.13 -15.86 -14.19
N PRO A 43 9.86 -15.95 -14.56
CA PRO A 43 8.81 -15.20 -13.89
C PRO A 43 8.72 -15.65 -12.43
N VAL A 44 9.02 -14.75 -11.49
CA VAL A 44 8.81 -14.99 -10.07
C VAL A 44 7.32 -14.83 -9.81
N THR A 45 6.63 -15.91 -9.49
CA THR A 45 5.23 -15.86 -9.05
C THR A 45 5.20 -15.07 -7.74
N PRO A 46 4.44 -13.96 -7.64
CA PRO A 46 4.34 -13.22 -6.41
C PRO A 46 3.66 -14.09 -5.35
N VAL A 47 4.35 -14.32 -4.23
CA VAL A 47 3.80 -15.05 -3.08
C VAL A 47 3.03 -14.07 -2.22
N THR A 48 1.76 -14.35 -1.95
CA THR A 48 0.91 -13.52 -1.09
C THR A 48 1.42 -13.55 0.36
N PRO A 49 1.74 -12.40 0.97
CA PRO A 49 2.07 -12.31 2.38
C PRO A 49 0.92 -12.80 3.26
N VAL A 50 1.20 -13.76 4.15
CA VAL A 50 0.23 -14.28 5.11
C VAL A 50 0.56 -13.77 6.51
N LEU A 51 -0.40 -13.11 7.16
CA LEU A 51 -0.27 -12.67 8.54
C LEU A 51 -0.27 -13.89 9.48
N THR A 52 0.81 -14.05 10.25
CA THR A 52 1.01 -15.22 11.12
C THR A 52 0.99 -14.90 12.60
N GLY A 53 1.08 -13.61 12.96
CA GLY A 53 1.08 -13.23 14.37
C GLY A 53 0.93 -11.74 14.59
N ILE A 54 0.48 -11.39 15.79
CA ILE A 54 0.36 -9.99 16.26
C ILE A 54 0.94 -9.92 17.67
N SER A 55 1.76 -8.92 17.91
CA SER A 55 2.27 -8.59 19.25
C SER A 55 2.20 -7.11 19.50
N ALA A 56 2.18 -6.70 20.78
CA ALA A 56 2.21 -5.29 21.14
C ALA A 56 3.09 -5.07 22.37
N ALA A 57 3.76 -3.92 22.40
CA ALA A 57 4.64 -3.50 23.49
C ALA A 57 4.67 -1.97 23.61
N HIS A 58 5.03 -1.49 24.81
CA HIS A 58 5.29 -0.06 25.04
C HIS A 58 6.79 0.25 24.90
N ALA A 59 7.12 1.23 24.07
CA ALA A 59 8.48 1.77 23.94
C ALA A 59 8.57 3.10 24.73
N ALA A 60 8.95 3.00 26.01
CA ALA A 60 8.92 4.12 26.95
C ALA A 60 9.80 5.30 26.52
N SER A 61 11.00 5.05 25.97
CA SER A 61 11.91 6.09 25.50
C SER A 61 11.37 6.91 24.34
N ALA A 62 10.57 6.28 23.47
CA ALA A 62 9.93 6.93 22.32
C ALA A 62 8.51 7.43 22.64
N ARG A 63 7.95 7.11 23.81
CA ARG A 63 6.54 7.41 24.20
C ARG A 63 5.55 6.92 23.16
N VAL A 64 5.71 5.69 22.69
CA VAL A 64 4.80 5.05 21.73
C VAL A 64 4.45 3.64 22.18
N ASP A 65 3.25 3.21 21.85
CA ASP A 65 2.91 1.79 21.83
C ASP A 65 3.18 1.27 20.41
N LEU A 66 3.83 0.11 20.33
CA LEU A 66 4.16 -0.57 19.08
C LEU A 66 3.23 -1.77 18.92
N VAL A 67 2.50 -1.84 17.82
CA VAL A 67 1.76 -3.03 17.42
C VAL A 67 2.48 -3.62 16.21
N ARG A 68 2.99 -4.84 16.34
CA ARG A 68 3.73 -5.56 15.31
C ARG A 68 2.85 -6.63 14.69
N PHE A 69 2.74 -6.60 13.38
CA PHE A 69 2.09 -7.60 12.54
C PHE A 69 3.18 -8.41 11.82
N HIS A 70 3.20 -9.72 12.04
CA HIS A 70 4.19 -10.64 11.46
C HIS A 70 3.61 -11.35 10.25
N PHE A 71 4.34 -11.35 9.15
CA PHE A 71 3.95 -11.98 7.89
C PHE A 71 4.97 -13.01 7.45
N GLN A 72 4.56 -13.92 6.58
CA GLN A 72 5.42 -14.84 5.85
C GLN A 72 5.00 -14.87 4.39
N PRO A 73 5.96 -14.95 3.42
CA PRO A 73 7.42 -14.93 3.63
C PRO A 73 7.99 -13.53 3.87
N ALA A 74 7.22 -12.46 3.60
CA ALA A 74 7.61 -11.07 3.76
C ALA A 74 6.41 -10.21 4.17
N ALA A 75 6.65 -8.99 4.67
CA ALA A 75 5.60 -8.02 4.92
C ALA A 75 5.01 -7.50 3.61
N PRO A 76 3.68 -7.24 3.54
CA PRO A 76 3.08 -6.61 2.35
C PRO A 76 3.65 -5.21 2.14
N ALA A 77 3.88 -4.84 0.88
CA ALA A 77 4.47 -3.54 0.54
C ALA A 77 3.49 -2.38 0.78
N GLU A 78 2.19 -2.65 0.68
CA GLU A 78 1.15 -1.63 0.75
C GLU A 78 0.39 -1.73 2.07
N VAL A 79 0.55 -0.69 2.91
CA VAL A 79 -0.09 -0.56 4.22
C VAL A 79 -0.66 0.85 4.39
N THR A 80 -1.86 0.94 4.92
CA THR A 80 -2.48 2.22 5.32
C THR A 80 -2.77 2.19 6.81
N VAL A 81 -2.41 3.27 7.52
CA VAL A 81 -2.66 3.43 8.96
C VAL A 81 -3.22 4.82 9.22
N GLN A 82 -4.40 4.89 9.85
CA GLN A 82 -5.05 6.16 10.13
C GLN A 82 -6.00 6.10 11.32
N TYR A 83 -6.22 7.23 11.98
CA TYR A 83 -7.32 7.35 12.92
C TYR A 83 -8.66 7.34 12.18
N VAL A 84 -9.64 6.63 12.75
CA VAL A 84 -11.00 6.55 12.20
C VAL A 84 -12.04 6.79 13.28
N PRO A 85 -13.23 7.34 12.93
CA PRO A 85 -14.36 7.41 13.85
C PRO A 85 -14.97 6.00 14.07
N ALA A 86 -15.76 5.85 15.14
CA ALA A 86 -16.40 4.57 15.47
C ALA A 86 -17.35 4.07 14.35
N SER A 87 -17.91 4.97 13.55
CA SER A 87 -18.76 4.64 12.40
C SER A 87 -18.05 3.89 11.27
N GLU A 88 -16.72 3.93 11.23
CA GLU A 88 -15.90 3.22 10.24
C GLU A 88 -15.38 1.87 10.74
N LEU A 89 -15.77 1.43 11.92
CA LEU A 89 -15.45 0.11 12.45
C LEU A 89 -16.37 -0.94 11.82
N LEU A 90 -16.19 -1.18 10.54
CA LEU A 90 -17.01 -2.09 9.74
C LEU A 90 -16.16 -3.27 9.25
N GLN A 91 -16.76 -4.45 9.22
CA GLN A 91 -16.14 -5.66 8.71
C GLN A 91 -16.06 -5.59 7.19
N ASP A 92 -14.87 -5.90 6.64
CA ASP A 92 -14.68 -6.02 5.21
C ASP A 92 -15.63 -7.09 4.61
N GLY A 93 -16.12 -6.85 3.42
CA GLY A 93 -17.05 -7.73 2.69
C GLY A 93 -18.49 -7.64 3.18
N SER A 94 -18.77 -7.73 4.48
CA SER A 94 -20.15 -7.72 5.01
C SER A 94 -20.68 -6.35 5.39
N GLY A 95 -19.80 -5.37 5.71
CA GLY A 95 -20.18 -4.06 6.22
C GLY A 95 -20.78 -4.08 7.63
N LEU A 96 -20.75 -5.22 8.34
CA LEU A 96 -21.27 -5.31 9.70
C LEU A 96 -20.39 -4.57 10.70
N PRO A 97 -20.96 -3.95 11.74
CA PRO A 97 -20.20 -3.27 12.79
C PRO A 97 -19.26 -4.21 13.53
N VAL A 98 -18.00 -3.78 13.75
CA VAL A 98 -17.01 -4.48 14.55
C VAL A 98 -16.92 -3.82 15.92
N ALA A 99 -17.23 -4.57 16.98
CA ALA A 99 -17.11 -4.08 18.33
C ALA A 99 -15.64 -4.02 18.77
N VAL A 100 -15.10 -2.81 18.96
CA VAL A 100 -13.73 -2.55 19.41
C VAL A 100 -13.78 -1.73 20.70
N ARG A 101 -13.01 -2.15 21.72
CA ARG A 101 -12.87 -1.41 22.98
C ARG A 101 -11.92 -0.24 22.78
N GLY A 102 -12.29 0.94 23.26
CA GLY A 102 -11.45 2.13 23.21
C GLY A 102 -12.26 3.42 23.20
N ARG A 103 -11.55 4.54 23.28
CA ARG A 103 -12.10 5.91 23.14
C ARG A 103 -11.79 6.50 21.76
N SER A 104 -10.76 5.97 21.10
CA SER A 104 -10.41 6.29 19.73
C SER A 104 -9.88 5.05 19.05
N PHE A 105 -9.82 5.09 17.74
CA PHE A 105 -9.54 3.92 16.93
C PHE A 105 -8.55 4.23 15.82
N VAL A 106 -7.67 3.27 15.55
CA VAL A 106 -6.79 3.27 14.38
C VAL A 106 -7.18 2.12 13.49
N LYS A 107 -7.38 2.39 12.21
CA LYS A 107 -7.58 1.38 11.16
C LYS A 107 -6.24 1.11 10.50
N VAL A 108 -5.90 -0.17 10.39
CA VAL A 108 -4.73 -0.68 9.68
C VAL A 108 -5.22 -1.56 8.56
N VAL A 109 -4.82 -1.26 7.32
CA VAL A 109 -5.22 -2.01 6.13
C VAL A 109 -3.96 -2.49 5.42
N PHE A 110 -3.86 -3.78 5.21
CA PHE A 110 -2.82 -4.44 4.42
C PHE A 110 -3.44 -4.87 3.09
N ARG A 111 -2.80 -4.51 1.97
CA ARG A 111 -3.24 -4.93 0.63
C ARG A 111 -2.34 -6.02 0.09
N ASN A 112 -2.90 -6.85 -0.79
CA ASN A 112 -2.23 -8.02 -1.33
C ASN A 112 -1.69 -8.93 -0.22
N ALA A 113 -2.50 -9.18 0.82
CA ALA A 113 -2.19 -9.99 1.98
C ALA A 113 -3.36 -10.89 2.35
N ALA A 114 -3.08 -11.93 3.14
CA ALA A 114 -4.08 -12.82 3.73
C ALA A 114 -3.83 -12.99 5.24
N ALA A 115 -4.86 -13.35 6.00
CA ALA A 115 -4.76 -13.75 7.40
C ALA A 115 -5.40 -15.14 7.63
N HIS A 116 -5.44 -15.94 6.57
CA HIS A 116 -5.93 -17.33 6.56
C HIS A 116 -4.98 -18.23 5.76
N ASP A 117 -5.06 -19.53 6.01
CA ASP A 117 -4.39 -20.57 5.24
C ASP A 117 -5.25 -20.99 4.03
N GLU A 118 -4.75 -21.96 3.25
CA GLU A 118 -5.43 -22.48 2.05
C GLU A 118 -6.80 -23.12 2.37
N GLU A 119 -7.02 -23.55 3.62
CA GLU A 119 -8.29 -24.10 4.09
C GLU A 119 -9.23 -23.01 4.68
N GLY A 120 -8.84 -21.74 4.62
CA GLY A 120 -9.61 -20.61 5.14
C GLY A 120 -9.57 -20.44 6.66
N ARG A 121 -8.65 -21.15 7.36
CA ARG A 121 -8.48 -21.02 8.81
C ARG A 121 -7.62 -19.81 9.13
N ALA A 122 -8.01 -19.05 10.17
CA ALA A 122 -7.23 -17.88 10.59
C ALA A 122 -5.82 -18.28 11.05
N THR A 123 -4.81 -17.62 10.51
CA THR A 123 -3.38 -17.81 10.80
C THR A 123 -2.84 -16.86 11.86
N ALA A 124 -3.62 -15.84 12.23
CA ALA A 124 -3.29 -14.85 13.24
C ALA A 124 -4.44 -14.60 14.21
N PRO A 125 -4.17 -14.07 15.42
CA PRO A 125 -5.21 -13.74 16.37
C PRO A 125 -6.21 -12.73 15.81
N ARG A 126 -7.50 -13.06 15.84
CA ARG A 126 -8.58 -12.13 15.46
C ARG A 126 -8.88 -11.09 16.54
N ASN A 127 -8.37 -11.32 17.74
CA ASN A 127 -8.62 -10.46 18.89
C ASN A 127 -7.48 -10.57 19.91
N LEU A 128 -6.81 -9.45 20.20
CA LEU A 128 -5.71 -9.37 21.15
C LEU A 128 -5.98 -8.24 22.15
N PHE A 129 -5.75 -8.52 23.43
CA PHE A 129 -5.86 -7.56 24.53
C PHE A 129 -4.50 -7.37 25.21
N PRO A 130 -3.64 -6.45 24.75
CA PRO A 130 -2.29 -6.27 25.28
C PRO A 130 -2.23 -5.39 26.54
N VAL A 131 -3.19 -5.50 27.42
CA VAL A 131 -3.49 -4.54 28.53
C VAL A 131 -2.32 -4.29 29.48
N ARG A 132 -1.39 -5.25 29.62
CA ARG A 132 -0.21 -5.11 30.49
C ARG A 132 1.06 -4.76 29.74
N ALA A 133 1.07 -4.88 28.43
CA ALA A 133 2.21 -4.64 27.57
C ALA A 133 2.21 -3.26 26.92
N THR A 134 1.10 -2.52 27.04
CA THR A 134 0.87 -1.24 26.38
C THR A 134 0.25 -0.21 27.32
N THR A 135 0.48 1.06 27.05
CA THR A 135 -0.03 2.19 27.82
C THR A 135 -1.36 2.70 27.26
N ASN A 136 -1.47 2.78 25.95
CA ASN A 136 -2.61 3.36 25.23
C ASN A 136 -3.42 2.30 24.48
N VAL A 137 -2.79 1.32 23.84
CA VAL A 137 -3.49 0.25 23.11
C VAL A 137 -4.21 -0.67 24.08
N VAL A 138 -5.53 -0.84 23.90
CA VAL A 138 -6.35 -1.72 24.75
C VAL A 138 -6.86 -2.96 24.03
N GLN A 139 -6.94 -2.91 22.69
CA GLN A 139 -7.38 -4.03 21.88
C GLN A 139 -6.84 -3.91 20.47
N VAL A 140 -6.50 -5.04 19.86
CA VAL A 140 -6.28 -5.18 18.41
C VAL A 140 -7.28 -6.21 17.92
N ARG A 141 -8.16 -5.84 16.98
CA ARG A 141 -9.24 -6.67 16.50
C ARG A 141 -9.29 -6.71 14.99
N SER A 142 -9.47 -7.90 14.43
CA SER A 142 -9.67 -8.09 12.99
C SER A 142 -10.96 -7.37 12.54
N GLY A 143 -10.84 -6.61 11.47
CA GLY A 143 -11.93 -5.99 10.73
C GLY A 143 -12.32 -6.79 9.49
N GLY A 144 -11.51 -7.78 9.10
CA GLY A 144 -11.79 -8.63 7.94
C GLY A 144 -10.52 -9.14 7.28
N ASP A 145 -10.74 -10.12 6.42
CA ASP A 145 -9.75 -10.72 5.54
C ASP A 145 -10.54 -11.14 4.29
N PHE A 146 -10.56 -10.27 3.28
CA PHE A 146 -11.42 -10.43 2.12
C PHE A 146 -10.73 -9.89 0.85
N GLU A 147 -10.72 -10.66 -0.22
CA GLU A 147 -10.18 -10.30 -1.55
C GLU A 147 -8.75 -9.73 -1.50
N GLY A 148 -7.87 -10.33 -0.70
CA GLY A 148 -6.47 -9.87 -0.58
C GLY A 148 -6.30 -8.60 0.26
N VAL A 149 -7.34 -8.20 1.00
CA VAL A 149 -7.31 -7.09 1.95
C VAL A 149 -7.49 -7.61 3.37
N VAL A 150 -6.51 -7.34 4.22
CA VAL A 150 -6.57 -7.67 5.65
C VAL A 150 -6.69 -6.38 6.45
N THR A 151 -7.76 -6.26 7.22
CA THR A 151 -8.03 -5.08 8.05
C THR A 151 -7.96 -5.43 9.53
N TYR A 152 -7.31 -4.56 10.30
CA TYR A 152 -7.33 -4.58 11.77
C TYR A 152 -7.70 -3.21 12.33
N PHE A 153 -8.43 -3.24 13.44
CA PHE A 153 -8.73 -2.06 14.25
C PHE A 153 -7.96 -2.13 15.57
N ILE A 154 -7.32 -1.02 15.94
CA ILE A 154 -6.61 -0.85 17.19
C ILE A 154 -7.41 0.13 18.05
N GLY A 155 -7.95 -0.34 19.14
CA GLY A 155 -8.67 0.48 20.10
C GLY A 155 -7.71 1.08 21.13
N LEU A 156 -7.93 2.36 21.43
CA LEU A 156 -7.06 3.16 22.28
C LEU A 156 -7.79 3.68 23.51
N ARG A 157 -7.07 3.75 24.63
CA ARG A 157 -7.56 4.30 25.91
C ARG A 157 -7.74 5.82 25.86
N GLN A 158 -6.82 6.51 25.19
CA GLN A 158 -6.81 7.96 25.07
C GLN A 158 -7.67 8.39 23.85
N PRO A 159 -8.27 9.58 23.89
CA PRO A 159 -8.90 10.15 22.72
C PRO A 159 -7.84 10.36 21.61
N ALA A 160 -8.28 10.37 20.36
CA ALA A 160 -7.41 10.66 19.25
C ALA A 160 -6.70 12.01 19.47
N PRO A 161 -5.39 12.10 19.24
CA PRO A 161 -4.72 13.38 19.25
C PRO A 161 -5.24 14.25 18.10
N GLY A 162 -4.91 15.54 18.11
CA GLY A 162 -5.27 16.42 17.00
C GLY A 162 -4.67 15.94 15.67
N PRO A 163 -5.09 16.50 14.54
CA PRO A 163 -4.74 16.03 13.19
C PRO A 163 -3.24 16.03 12.88
N GLN A 164 -2.45 16.77 13.65
CA GLN A 164 -0.99 16.86 13.49
C GLN A 164 -0.24 15.60 14.00
N VAL A 165 -0.87 14.74 14.77
CA VAL A 165 -0.24 13.55 15.35
C VAL A 165 -0.93 12.30 14.78
N GLN A 166 -0.28 11.65 13.85
CA GLN A 166 -0.78 10.45 13.21
C GLN A 166 -0.01 9.20 13.65
N PRO A 167 -0.64 8.02 13.66
CA PRO A 167 0.08 6.77 13.80
C PRO A 167 0.95 6.55 12.56
N THR A 168 2.08 5.88 12.73
CA THR A 168 2.98 5.58 11.62
C THR A 168 3.19 4.09 11.45
N ALA A 169 3.49 3.65 10.23
CA ALA A 169 3.85 2.27 9.93
C ALA A 169 5.30 2.20 9.43
N GLN A 170 6.03 1.18 9.87
CA GLN A 170 7.38 0.87 9.42
C GLN A 170 7.45 -0.59 8.99
N HIS A 171 8.12 -0.85 7.87
CA HIS A 171 8.37 -2.19 7.36
C HIS A 171 9.74 -2.69 7.84
N THR A 172 9.78 -3.94 8.31
CA THR A 172 11.01 -4.60 8.75
C THR A 172 11.01 -6.04 8.26
N GLY A 173 11.45 -6.27 7.01
CA GLY A 173 11.51 -7.62 6.42
C GLY A 173 10.16 -8.33 6.43
N THR A 174 9.91 -9.13 7.46
CA THR A 174 8.68 -9.91 7.63
C THR A 174 7.61 -9.23 8.51
N SER A 175 7.82 -7.98 8.93
CA SER A 175 6.87 -7.33 9.86
C SER A 175 6.51 -5.92 9.43
N VAL A 176 5.27 -5.53 9.75
CA VAL A 176 4.83 -4.14 9.80
C VAL A 176 4.66 -3.75 11.25
N ILE A 177 5.31 -2.65 11.66
CA ILE A 177 5.23 -2.10 13.01
C ILE A 177 4.45 -0.81 12.96
N VAL A 178 3.31 -0.77 13.65
CA VAL A 178 2.48 0.43 13.81
C VAL A 178 2.86 1.09 15.13
N ALA A 179 3.37 2.32 15.05
CA ALA A 179 3.70 3.14 16.22
C ALA A 179 2.55 4.10 16.54
N ILE A 180 2.05 4.02 17.76
CA ILE A 180 0.92 4.81 18.26
C ILE A 180 1.42 5.71 19.37
N PRO A 181 1.36 7.05 19.23
CA PRO A 181 1.78 7.99 20.24
C PRO A 181 1.04 7.79 21.57
N THR A 182 1.78 7.88 22.68
CA THR A 182 1.25 7.90 24.05
C THR A 182 1.50 9.28 24.67
N ARG A 183 0.62 9.71 25.56
CA ARG A 183 0.77 10.98 26.32
C ARG A 183 1.40 10.72 27.67
#